data_ea30320d82eaa6917c6eef62e485088e
#
_entry.id   ea30320d82eaa6917c6eef62e485088e
#
_cell.length_a   1.000
_cell.length_b   1.000
_cell.length_c   1.000
_cell.angle_alpha   90.00
_cell.angle_beta   90.00
_cell.angle_gamma   90.00
#
_symmetry.space_group_name_H-M   'P 1'
#
loop_
_entity.id
_entity.type
_entity.pdbx_description
1 polymer ?
#
loop_
_entity_poly.entity_id
_entity_poly.type
_entity_poly.pdbx_seq_one_letter_code
_entity_poly.pdbx_strand_id
1 'polypeptide(L)'
;MAAAFALFGDEGESAVSVRSVCRECALNTRYFYESFADTDELLGAVYDGVAAGLAAEVETAIVAVLKDGGNDIDRLRAGIRTVLGFSSADPRRGRVLFTEARANPVLTARRVIAQDNLRQMVLSEREQTHPGDDKIATLVAVALYTGSMSELAHQWLSGNLGTDLDIVVDHAVRLVSATA
;
A
#
# COMPACT_ATOMS: atom_id res chain seq x y z
N MET A 1 1.61 14.76 12.29
CA MET A 1 1.22 13.69 11.37
C MET A 1 0.05 14.08 10.45
N ALA A 2 -1.17 14.36 10.94
CA ALA A 2 -2.34 14.64 10.08
C ALA A 2 -2.14 15.77 9.06
N ALA A 3 -1.58 16.91 9.48
CA ALA A 3 -1.28 18.02 8.55
C ALA A 3 -0.24 17.64 7.47
N ALA A 4 0.79 16.87 7.85
CA ALA A 4 1.77 16.39 6.88
C ALA A 4 1.15 15.41 5.88
N PHE A 5 0.28 14.51 6.34
CA PHE A 5 -0.48 13.60 5.47
C PHE A 5 -1.38 14.38 4.49
N ALA A 6 -2.08 15.42 4.95
CA ALA A 6 -2.92 16.25 4.10
C ALA A 6 -2.07 16.97 3.03
N LEU A 7 -1.02 17.69 3.43
CA LEU A 7 -0.12 18.38 2.49
C LEU A 7 0.49 17.41 1.47
N PHE A 8 1.00 16.28 1.96
CA PHE A 8 1.63 15.26 1.11
C PHE A 8 0.63 14.64 0.12
N GLY A 9 -0.55 14.26 0.60
CA GLY A 9 -1.56 13.62 -0.21
C GLY A 9 -2.29 14.56 -1.18
N ASP A 10 -2.49 15.82 -0.81
CA ASP A 10 -3.23 16.78 -1.63
C ASP A 10 -2.32 17.52 -2.62
N GLU A 11 -1.11 17.93 -2.19
CA GLU A 11 -0.22 18.82 -2.93
C GLU A 11 1.11 18.16 -3.35
N GLY A 12 1.41 16.96 -2.83
CA GLY A 12 2.64 16.21 -3.10
C GLY A 12 3.77 16.50 -2.12
N GLU A 13 4.89 15.77 -2.30
CA GLU A 13 6.06 15.81 -1.42
C GLU A 13 6.61 17.23 -1.26
N SER A 14 6.70 18.00 -2.35
CA SER A 14 7.28 19.35 -2.36
C SER A 14 6.54 20.38 -1.50
N ALA A 15 5.27 20.13 -1.18
CA ALA A 15 4.48 20.98 -0.29
C ALA A 15 4.80 20.75 1.18
N VAL A 16 5.44 19.63 1.54
CA VAL A 16 5.79 19.29 2.91
C VAL A 16 7.11 19.93 3.30
N SER A 17 7.05 20.90 4.17
CA SER A 17 8.21 21.57 4.76
C SER A 17 7.95 21.82 6.24
N VAL A 18 9.01 22.03 7.04
CA VAL A 18 8.87 22.40 8.44
C VAL A 18 7.92 23.59 8.60
N ARG A 19 8.06 24.61 7.73
CA ARG A 19 7.22 25.82 7.78
C ARG A 19 5.77 25.53 7.44
N SER A 20 5.48 24.78 6.37
CA SER A 20 4.09 24.48 5.97
C SER A 20 3.39 23.63 7.03
N VAL A 21 4.05 22.58 7.54
CA VAL A 21 3.50 21.71 8.59
C VAL A 21 3.24 22.49 9.89
N CYS A 22 4.19 23.31 10.33
CA CYS A 22 4.00 24.12 11.53
C CYS A 22 2.86 25.15 11.38
N ARG A 23 2.72 25.76 10.20
CA ARG A 23 1.61 26.67 9.89
C ARG A 23 0.27 25.98 9.97
N GLU A 24 0.13 24.79 9.36
CA GLU A 24 -1.10 24.00 9.38
C GLU A 24 -1.50 23.54 10.80
N CYS A 25 -0.51 23.27 11.65
CA CYS A 25 -0.75 22.85 13.03
C CYS A 25 -0.82 24.01 14.03
N ALA A 26 -0.61 25.26 13.59
CA ALA A 26 -0.43 26.43 14.46
C ALA A 26 0.67 26.22 15.55
N LEU A 27 1.76 25.52 15.18
CA LEU A 27 2.85 25.18 16.08
C LEU A 27 4.11 26.00 15.75
N ASN A 28 4.97 26.17 16.77
CA ASN A 28 6.33 26.68 16.58
C ASN A 28 7.24 25.58 16.02
N THR A 29 8.21 25.96 15.21
CA THR A 29 9.22 25.05 14.61
C THR A 29 10.01 24.25 15.67
N ARG A 30 10.13 24.75 16.89
CA ARG A 30 10.75 24.00 18.00
C ARG A 30 10.03 22.67 18.24
N TYR A 31 8.69 22.65 18.27
CA TYR A 31 7.91 21.43 18.47
C TYR A 31 8.07 20.43 17.33
N PHE A 32 8.33 20.91 16.11
CA PHE A 32 8.67 20.04 15.00
C PHE A 32 9.96 19.26 15.31
N TYR A 33 11.03 19.97 15.68
CA TYR A 33 12.34 19.36 15.93
C TYR A 33 12.42 18.55 17.25
N GLU A 34 11.43 18.66 18.13
CA GLU A 34 11.26 17.76 19.28
C GLU A 34 10.72 16.37 18.84
N SER A 35 10.09 16.28 17.66
CA SER A 35 9.43 15.06 17.16
C SER A 35 10.11 14.44 15.94
N PHE A 36 10.73 15.25 15.08
CA PHE A 36 11.35 14.83 13.83
C PHE A 36 12.65 15.60 13.60
N ALA A 37 13.70 14.90 13.17
CA ALA A 37 14.98 15.53 12.86
C ALA A 37 14.88 16.43 11.62
N ASP A 38 14.12 16.00 10.62
CA ASP A 38 13.92 16.71 9.37
C ASP A 38 12.58 16.36 8.68
N THR A 39 12.37 16.88 7.50
CA THR A 39 11.18 16.67 6.71
C THR A 39 11.13 15.23 6.15
N ASP A 40 12.27 14.63 5.85
CA ASP A 40 12.36 13.28 5.32
C ASP A 40 11.93 12.23 6.35
N GLU A 41 12.32 12.42 7.62
CA GLU A 41 11.84 11.57 8.71
C GLU A 41 10.32 11.67 8.88
N LEU A 42 9.77 12.89 8.81
CA LEU A 42 8.32 13.09 8.85
C LEU A 42 7.61 12.43 7.68
N LEU A 43 8.10 12.59 6.44
CA LEU A 43 7.54 11.94 5.24
C LEU A 43 7.60 10.42 5.37
N GLY A 44 8.72 9.88 5.85
CA GLY A 44 8.86 8.46 6.14
C GLY A 44 7.82 7.96 7.14
N ALA A 45 7.60 8.70 8.24
CA ALA A 45 6.60 8.36 9.25
C ALA A 45 5.16 8.45 8.71
N VAL A 46 4.85 9.40 7.82
CA VAL A 46 3.55 9.48 7.13
C VAL A 46 3.36 8.25 6.25
N TYR A 47 4.37 7.91 5.43
CA TYR A 47 4.32 6.73 4.57
C TYR A 47 4.08 5.45 5.37
N ASP A 48 4.87 5.23 6.42
CA ASP A 48 4.76 4.06 7.29
C ASP A 48 3.38 3.94 7.93
N GLY A 49 2.80 5.06 8.39
CA GLY A 49 1.46 5.09 8.97
C GLY A 49 0.37 4.69 7.96
N VAL A 50 0.46 5.17 6.71
CA VAL A 50 -0.49 4.81 5.65
C VAL A 50 -0.30 3.35 5.23
N ALA A 51 0.94 2.89 5.10
CA ALA A 51 1.25 1.49 4.76
C ALA A 51 0.76 0.52 5.84
N ALA A 52 0.97 0.85 7.12
CA ALA A 52 0.45 0.05 8.24
C ALA A 52 -1.09 0.00 8.27
N GLY A 53 -1.76 1.12 7.95
CA GLY A 53 -3.21 1.16 7.82
C GLY A 53 -3.73 0.23 6.72
N LEU A 54 -3.09 0.24 5.55
CA LEU A 54 -3.43 -0.67 4.46
C LEU A 54 -3.21 -2.13 4.87
N ALA A 55 -2.07 -2.44 5.48
CA ALA A 55 -1.76 -3.81 5.91
C ALA A 55 -2.81 -4.35 6.89
N ALA A 56 -3.24 -3.54 7.86
CA ALA A 56 -4.27 -3.91 8.83
C ALA A 56 -5.65 -4.16 8.18
N GLU A 57 -6.03 -3.34 7.17
CA GLU A 57 -7.28 -3.56 6.44
C GLU A 57 -7.22 -4.85 5.58
N VAL A 58 -6.09 -5.13 4.94
CA VAL A 58 -5.88 -6.37 4.17
C VAL A 58 -5.94 -7.59 5.09
N GLU A 59 -5.24 -7.56 6.22
CA GLU A 59 -5.27 -8.64 7.21
C GLU A 59 -6.71 -8.90 7.69
N THR A 60 -7.44 -7.84 8.03
CA THR A 60 -8.84 -7.95 8.47
C THR A 60 -9.72 -8.61 7.40
N ALA A 61 -9.56 -8.21 6.13
CA ALA A 61 -10.32 -8.76 5.02
C ALA A 61 -10.00 -10.26 4.80
N ILE A 62 -8.71 -10.63 4.85
CA ILE A 62 -8.27 -12.03 4.71
C ILE A 62 -8.81 -12.90 5.86
N VAL A 63 -8.72 -12.42 7.11
CA VAL A 63 -9.23 -13.14 8.28
C VAL A 63 -10.75 -13.35 8.18
N ALA A 64 -11.51 -12.38 7.66
CA ALA A 64 -12.94 -12.52 7.43
C ALA A 64 -13.24 -13.65 6.43
N VAL A 65 -12.54 -13.66 5.29
CA VAL A 65 -12.69 -14.71 4.27
C VAL A 65 -12.39 -16.10 4.85
N LEU A 66 -11.33 -16.24 5.64
CA LEU A 66 -10.96 -17.51 6.27
C LEU A 66 -12.02 -17.99 7.27
N LYS A 67 -12.61 -17.09 8.06
CA LYS A 67 -13.69 -17.44 8.99
C LYS A 67 -14.94 -17.93 8.30
N ASP A 68 -15.22 -17.40 7.10
CA ASP A 68 -16.38 -17.78 6.30
C ASP A 68 -16.11 -19.02 5.42
N GLY A 69 -14.94 -19.66 5.56
CA GLY A 69 -14.56 -20.86 4.81
C GLY A 69 -14.20 -20.59 3.35
N GLY A 70 -13.81 -19.36 3.02
CA GLY A 70 -13.41 -18.97 1.67
C GLY A 70 -12.08 -19.62 1.23
N ASN A 71 -11.92 -19.78 -0.08
CA ASN A 71 -10.76 -20.39 -0.72
C ASN A 71 -9.69 -19.35 -1.09
N ASP A 72 -8.61 -19.79 -1.76
CA ASP A 72 -7.50 -18.94 -2.19
C ASP A 72 -7.92 -17.82 -3.14
N ILE A 73 -8.87 -18.10 -4.03
CA ILE A 73 -9.41 -17.11 -4.98
C ILE A 73 -10.19 -16.03 -4.21
N ASP A 74 -10.93 -16.41 -3.17
CA ASP A 74 -11.67 -15.47 -2.35
C ASP A 74 -10.72 -14.56 -1.55
N ARG A 75 -9.60 -15.12 -1.03
CA ARG A 75 -8.55 -14.35 -0.36
C ARG A 75 -7.85 -13.39 -1.32
N LEU A 76 -7.48 -13.86 -2.51
CA LEU A 76 -6.88 -13.04 -3.56
C LEU A 76 -7.80 -11.88 -3.93
N ARG A 77 -9.09 -12.16 -4.13
CA ARG A 77 -10.12 -11.15 -4.40
C ARG A 77 -10.22 -10.12 -3.29
N ALA A 78 -10.28 -10.57 -2.04
CA ALA A 78 -10.37 -9.70 -0.88
C ALA A 78 -9.13 -8.78 -0.78
N GLY A 79 -7.93 -9.33 -0.97
CA GLY A 79 -6.68 -8.56 -0.96
C GLY A 79 -6.64 -7.48 -2.05
N ILE A 80 -6.91 -7.83 -3.30
CA ILE A 80 -6.95 -6.88 -4.43
C ILE A 80 -8.01 -5.81 -4.18
N ARG A 81 -9.22 -6.19 -3.80
CA ARG A 81 -10.32 -5.26 -3.52
C ARG A 81 -9.96 -4.29 -2.41
N THR A 82 -9.34 -4.76 -1.33
CA THR A 82 -8.95 -3.93 -0.20
C THR A 82 -7.89 -2.91 -0.61
N VAL A 83 -6.86 -3.30 -1.34
CA VAL A 83 -5.80 -2.37 -1.80
C VAL A 83 -6.39 -1.25 -2.67
N LEU A 84 -7.21 -1.60 -3.66
CA LEU A 84 -7.81 -0.62 -4.55
C LEU A 84 -8.87 0.23 -3.83
N GLY A 85 -9.70 -0.38 -2.99
CA GLY A 85 -10.73 0.30 -2.19
C GLY A 85 -10.16 1.27 -1.16
N PHE A 86 -9.07 0.90 -0.48
CA PHE A 86 -8.35 1.75 0.47
C PHE A 86 -7.87 3.05 -0.18
N SER A 87 -7.38 2.93 -1.40
CA SER A 87 -6.93 4.07 -2.20
C SER A 87 -8.08 4.92 -2.74
N SER A 88 -9.23 4.29 -3.05
CA SER A 88 -10.41 5.02 -3.55
C SER A 88 -11.16 5.74 -2.43
N ALA A 89 -11.20 5.18 -1.23
CA ALA A 89 -11.87 5.77 -0.07
C ALA A 89 -11.23 7.12 0.35
N ASP A 90 -9.91 7.23 0.22
CA ASP A 90 -9.16 8.46 0.37
C ASP A 90 -8.01 8.48 -0.65
N PRO A 91 -8.15 9.20 -1.79
CA PRO A 91 -7.14 9.25 -2.83
C PRO A 91 -5.75 9.70 -2.36
N ARG A 92 -5.66 10.45 -1.25
CA ARG A 92 -4.39 10.86 -0.63
C ARG A 92 -3.56 9.66 -0.18
N ARG A 93 -4.22 8.61 0.37
CA ARG A 93 -3.57 7.36 0.77
C ARG A 93 -2.87 6.69 -0.40
N GLY A 94 -3.58 6.58 -1.53
CA GLY A 94 -3.04 5.99 -2.74
C GLY A 94 -1.91 6.83 -3.35
N ARG A 95 -2.03 8.15 -3.35
CA ARG A 95 -0.95 9.05 -3.80
C ARG A 95 0.32 8.86 -2.97
N VAL A 96 0.21 8.85 -1.64
CA VAL A 96 1.35 8.61 -0.73
C VAL A 96 2.03 7.27 -1.02
N LEU A 97 1.27 6.18 -1.17
CA LEU A 97 1.84 4.84 -1.32
C LEU A 97 2.35 4.54 -2.73
N PHE A 98 1.61 4.94 -3.77
CA PHE A 98 1.80 4.42 -5.12
C PHE A 98 2.26 5.47 -6.14
N THR A 99 2.04 6.76 -5.89
CA THR A 99 2.36 7.83 -6.85
C THR A 99 3.56 8.65 -6.43
N GLU A 100 3.51 9.27 -5.23
CA GLU A 100 4.47 10.28 -4.81
C GLU A 100 5.81 9.70 -4.29
N ALA A 101 5.82 8.48 -3.78
CA ALA A 101 6.99 7.85 -3.17
C ALA A 101 8.05 7.36 -4.21
N ARG A 102 8.20 8.04 -5.34
CA ARG A 102 9.06 7.57 -6.45
C ARG A 102 10.37 8.35 -6.60
N ALA A 103 10.39 9.61 -6.24
CA ALA A 103 11.54 10.49 -6.46
C ALA A 103 12.41 10.68 -5.20
N ASN A 104 11.82 10.68 -4.02
CA ASN A 104 12.52 10.85 -2.75
C ASN A 104 13.22 9.55 -2.34
N PRO A 105 14.55 9.56 -2.03
CA PRO A 105 15.29 8.37 -1.64
C PRO A 105 14.74 7.69 -0.36
N VAL A 106 14.30 8.47 0.63
CA VAL A 106 13.74 7.94 1.88
C VAL A 106 12.43 7.22 1.62
N LEU A 107 11.51 7.85 0.86
CA LEU A 107 10.24 7.24 0.48
C LEU A 107 10.44 6.01 -0.42
N THR A 108 11.40 6.06 -1.34
CA THR A 108 11.77 4.90 -2.16
C THR A 108 12.25 3.73 -1.30
N ALA A 109 13.10 3.98 -0.30
CA ALA A 109 13.55 2.96 0.63
C ALA A 109 12.39 2.37 1.45
N ARG A 110 11.48 3.22 1.96
CA ARG A 110 10.28 2.77 2.69
C ARG A 110 9.36 1.90 1.82
N ARG A 111 9.16 2.30 0.57
CA ARG A 111 8.37 1.49 -0.39
C ARG A 111 9.00 0.11 -0.63
N VAL A 112 10.32 0.04 -0.79
CA VAL A 112 11.01 -1.25 -0.95
C VAL A 112 10.80 -2.13 0.28
N ILE A 113 10.93 -1.59 1.49
CA ILE A 113 10.69 -2.32 2.74
C ILE A 113 9.24 -2.79 2.81
N ALA A 114 8.26 -1.94 2.50
CA ALA A 114 6.85 -2.31 2.52
C ALA A 114 6.51 -3.43 1.51
N GLN A 115 7.09 -3.37 0.29
CA GLN A 115 6.94 -4.43 -0.70
C GLN A 115 7.60 -5.74 -0.26
N ASP A 116 8.76 -5.66 0.39
CA ASP A 116 9.43 -6.84 0.93
C ASP A 116 8.63 -7.50 2.06
N ASN A 117 8.09 -6.70 2.97
CA ASN A 117 7.22 -7.20 4.03
C ASN A 117 5.97 -7.88 3.47
N LEU A 118 5.31 -7.29 2.46
CA LEU A 118 4.17 -7.91 1.79
C LEU A 118 4.57 -9.24 1.14
N ARG A 119 5.72 -9.28 0.45
CA ARG A 119 6.23 -10.50 -0.16
C ARG A 119 6.48 -11.59 0.88
N GLN A 120 7.12 -11.27 2.00
CA GLN A 120 7.36 -12.23 3.08
C GLN A 120 6.08 -12.75 3.71
N MET A 121 5.08 -11.88 3.90
CA MET A 121 3.76 -12.27 4.42
C MET A 121 3.09 -13.27 3.49
N VAL A 122 3.03 -13.00 2.18
CA VAL A 122 2.40 -13.90 1.20
C VAL A 122 3.17 -15.23 1.09
N LEU A 123 4.51 -15.21 1.12
CA LEU A 123 5.33 -16.42 1.13
C LEU A 123 5.05 -17.28 2.36
N SER A 124 5.03 -16.68 3.54
CA SER A 124 4.76 -17.39 4.80
C SER A 124 3.37 -18.01 4.84
N GLU A 125 2.36 -17.30 4.35
CA GLU A 125 1.00 -17.82 4.23
C GLU A 125 0.96 -19.02 3.27
N ARG A 126 1.60 -18.90 2.12
CA ARG A 126 1.60 -19.96 1.11
C ARG A 126 2.34 -21.22 1.58
N GLU A 127 3.43 -21.07 2.31
CA GLU A 127 4.17 -22.19 2.92
C GLU A 127 3.32 -22.94 3.96
N GLN A 128 2.46 -22.22 4.69
CA GLN A 128 1.53 -22.83 5.66
C GLN A 128 0.35 -23.53 5.00
N THR A 129 -0.18 -22.98 3.91
CA THR A 129 -1.38 -23.50 3.23
C THR A 129 -1.07 -24.58 2.19
N HIS A 130 0.10 -24.50 1.55
CA HIS A 130 0.55 -25.39 0.48
C HIS A 130 2.00 -25.85 0.67
N PRO A 131 2.29 -26.65 1.72
CA PRO A 131 3.68 -26.98 2.10
C PRO A 131 4.42 -27.90 1.11
N GLY A 132 3.79 -28.30 0.01
CA GLY A 132 4.37 -29.17 -1.02
C GLY A 132 4.58 -28.48 -2.37
N ASP A 133 4.27 -27.20 -2.48
CA ASP A 133 4.42 -26.46 -3.73
C ASP A 133 5.90 -26.35 -4.17
N ASP A 134 6.10 -26.27 -5.49
CA ASP A 134 7.43 -25.96 -6.03
C ASP A 134 7.89 -24.57 -5.56
N LYS A 135 9.02 -24.55 -4.85
CA LYS A 135 9.57 -23.33 -4.26
C LYS A 135 9.83 -22.23 -5.30
N ILE A 136 10.32 -22.60 -6.48
CA ILE A 136 10.63 -21.62 -7.53
C ILE A 136 9.32 -21.06 -8.12
N ALA A 137 8.35 -21.93 -8.38
CA ALA A 137 7.03 -21.50 -8.86
C ALA A 137 6.38 -20.54 -7.85
N THR A 138 6.42 -20.87 -6.57
CA THR A 138 5.90 -20.01 -5.48
C THR A 138 6.59 -18.64 -5.47
N LEU A 139 7.92 -18.60 -5.51
CA LEU A 139 8.68 -17.34 -5.53
C LEU A 139 8.34 -16.48 -6.74
N VAL A 140 8.19 -17.08 -7.92
CA VAL A 140 7.81 -16.38 -9.15
C VAL A 140 6.39 -15.83 -9.03
N ALA A 141 5.42 -16.64 -8.61
CA ALA A 141 4.04 -16.22 -8.44
C ALA A 141 3.91 -15.04 -7.45
N VAL A 142 4.57 -15.13 -6.31
CA VAL A 142 4.57 -14.06 -5.30
C VAL A 142 5.25 -12.79 -5.83
N ALA A 143 6.36 -12.90 -6.56
CA ALA A 143 7.03 -11.75 -7.16
C ALA A 143 6.15 -11.05 -8.20
N LEU A 144 5.46 -11.81 -9.06
CA LEU A 144 4.51 -11.27 -10.04
C LEU A 144 3.33 -10.60 -9.34
N TYR A 145 2.73 -11.25 -8.35
CA TYR A 145 1.59 -10.71 -7.61
C TYR A 145 1.95 -9.39 -6.90
N THR A 146 2.99 -9.39 -6.06
CA THR A 146 3.36 -8.21 -5.28
C THR A 146 3.88 -7.06 -6.15
N GLY A 147 4.60 -7.37 -7.24
CA GLY A 147 5.07 -6.38 -8.20
C GLY A 147 3.92 -5.74 -8.99
N SER A 148 2.97 -6.55 -9.47
CA SER A 148 1.84 -6.05 -10.24
C SER A 148 0.83 -5.24 -9.42
N MET A 149 0.69 -5.50 -8.12
CA MET A 149 -0.23 -4.77 -7.24
C MET A 149 0.07 -3.28 -7.16
N SER A 150 1.33 -2.89 -7.07
CA SER A 150 1.72 -1.47 -7.06
C SER A 150 1.35 -0.77 -8.36
N GLU A 151 1.57 -1.43 -9.49
CA GLU A 151 1.23 -0.86 -10.80
C GLU A 151 -0.29 -0.82 -11.00
N LEU A 152 -1.00 -1.89 -10.63
CA LEU A 152 -2.45 -1.94 -10.71
C LEU A 152 -3.11 -0.82 -9.90
N ALA A 153 -2.63 -0.60 -8.66
CA ALA A 153 -3.11 0.49 -7.81
C ALA A 153 -2.81 1.87 -8.41
N HIS A 154 -1.62 2.05 -8.99
CA HIS A 154 -1.26 3.30 -9.68
C HIS A 154 -2.16 3.57 -10.89
N GLN A 155 -2.40 2.57 -11.75
CA GLN A 155 -3.27 2.70 -12.91
C GLN A 155 -4.73 2.95 -12.53
N TRP A 156 -5.20 2.30 -11.45
CA TRP A 156 -6.53 2.54 -10.88
C TRP A 156 -6.69 3.99 -10.43
N LEU A 157 -5.76 4.51 -9.62
CA LEU A 157 -5.76 5.89 -9.14
C LEU A 157 -5.66 6.93 -10.26
N SER A 158 -4.96 6.59 -11.34
CA SER A 158 -4.82 7.45 -12.52
C SER A 158 -6.08 7.45 -13.40
N GLY A 159 -7.10 6.65 -13.07
CA GLY A 159 -8.33 6.54 -13.85
C GLY A 159 -8.21 5.76 -15.15
N ASN A 160 -7.05 5.13 -15.41
CA ASN A 160 -6.79 4.41 -16.66
C ASN A 160 -7.55 3.08 -16.76
N LEU A 161 -8.11 2.59 -15.65
CA LEU A 161 -8.84 1.32 -15.58
C LEU A 161 -10.37 1.51 -15.47
N GLY A 162 -10.85 2.73 -15.69
CA GLY A 162 -12.27 3.08 -15.53
C GLY A 162 -12.65 3.37 -14.07
N THR A 163 -13.93 3.24 -13.75
CA THR A 163 -14.49 3.61 -12.43
C THR A 163 -15.18 2.45 -11.71
N ASP A 164 -15.28 1.28 -12.34
CA ASP A 164 -15.93 0.11 -11.77
C ASP A 164 -14.90 -0.81 -11.11
N LEU A 165 -14.83 -0.73 -9.77
CA LEU A 165 -13.91 -1.51 -8.96
C LEU A 165 -14.13 -3.02 -9.12
N ASP A 166 -15.38 -3.47 -9.25
CA ASP A 166 -15.72 -4.88 -9.32
C ASP A 166 -15.18 -5.49 -10.61
N ILE A 167 -15.33 -4.78 -11.72
CA ILE A 167 -14.78 -5.20 -13.02
C ILE A 167 -13.25 -5.33 -12.96
N VAL A 168 -12.58 -4.34 -12.38
CA VAL A 168 -11.10 -4.36 -12.27
C VAL A 168 -10.64 -5.51 -11.39
N VAL A 169 -11.27 -5.72 -10.24
CA VAL A 169 -10.96 -6.84 -9.32
C VAL A 169 -11.19 -8.18 -10.02
N ASP A 170 -12.30 -8.37 -10.73
CA ASP A 170 -12.61 -9.61 -11.43
C ASP A 170 -11.60 -9.94 -12.53
N HIS A 171 -11.16 -8.93 -13.27
CA HIS A 171 -10.11 -9.12 -14.27
C HIS A 171 -8.76 -9.47 -13.64
N ALA A 172 -8.36 -8.76 -12.58
CA ALA A 172 -7.11 -8.99 -11.87
C ALA A 172 -7.07 -10.40 -11.26
N VAL A 173 -8.14 -10.82 -10.58
CA VAL A 173 -8.25 -12.18 -10.01
C VAL A 173 -8.11 -13.25 -11.09
N ARG A 174 -8.83 -13.12 -12.23
CA ARG A 174 -8.74 -14.10 -13.32
C ARG A 174 -7.33 -14.23 -13.90
N LEU A 175 -6.61 -13.10 -14.06
CA LEU A 175 -5.26 -13.11 -14.60
C LEU A 175 -4.26 -13.74 -13.62
N VAL A 176 -4.33 -13.37 -12.35
CA VAL A 176 -3.44 -13.91 -11.32
C VAL A 176 -3.70 -15.40 -11.09
N SER A 177 -4.97 -15.83 -11.00
CA SER A 177 -5.31 -17.25 -10.79
C SER A 177 -5.01 -18.15 -11.99
N ALA A 178 -4.91 -17.60 -13.20
CA ALA A 178 -4.51 -18.36 -14.39
C ALA A 178 -2.99 -18.63 -14.45
N THR A 179 -2.20 -17.92 -13.63
CA THR A 179 -0.73 -18.05 -13.55
C THR A 179 -0.26 -18.76 -12.27
N ALA A 180 -1.18 -19.10 -11.38
CA ALA A 180 -0.93 -19.81 -10.12
C ALA A 180 -1.24 -21.28 -10.27
#